data_d1b55c435ffd027d90a11029bf5a3682
#
_entry.id   d1b55c435ffd027d90a11029bf5a3682
#
_cell.length_a   1.000
_cell.length_b   1.000
_cell.length_c   1.000
_cell.angle_alpha   90.00
_cell.angle_beta   90.00
_cell.angle_gamma   90.00
#
_symmetry.space_group_name_H-M   'P 1'
#
loop_
_entity.id
_entity.type
_entity.pdbx_description
1 polymer ?
#
loop_
_entity_poly.entity_id
_entity_poly.type
_entity_poly.pdbx_seq_one_letter_code
_entity_poly.pdbx_strand_id
1 'polypeptide(L)'
;MAVSFDYKFRVNYVDTDKMGVVHNSNYFRYFEMGRVELMRHLGVSYKAMEDEGIMMPLIEQYAKYIKPAFFDEELIIRTTLEQIPIVKIKFCYKVIRIVEEKEEILCEGYNLLAFIDEKTRKPHQCPLWIREKLNKSIADDEKYEII
;
A
#
# COMPACT_ATOMS: atom_id res chain seq x y z
N MET A 1 -3.97 15.05 -8.00
CA MET A 1 -4.09 13.70 -8.54
C MET A 1 -3.31 12.74 -7.65
N ALA A 2 -3.24 11.50 -8.04
CA ALA A 2 -2.66 10.45 -7.22
C ALA A 2 -1.47 9.80 -7.91
N VAL A 3 -0.57 9.21 -7.14
CA VAL A 3 0.42 8.30 -7.68
C VAL A 3 -0.04 6.88 -7.39
N SER A 4 0.10 6.00 -8.38
CA SER A 4 -0.37 4.63 -8.29
C SER A 4 0.67 3.67 -8.87
N PHE A 5 0.74 2.48 -8.32
CA PHE A 5 1.63 1.44 -8.80
C PHE A 5 0.95 0.09 -8.74
N ASP A 6 1.06 -0.66 -9.82
CA ASP A 6 0.50 -2.00 -9.96
C ASP A 6 1.63 -3.01 -9.77
N TYR A 7 1.48 -3.86 -8.78
CA TYR A 7 2.42 -4.94 -8.52
C TYR A 7 1.76 -6.28 -8.76
N LYS A 8 2.33 -7.06 -9.67
CA LYS A 8 1.83 -8.42 -9.97
C LYS A 8 2.37 -9.42 -8.97
N PHE A 9 1.52 -10.31 -8.52
CA PHE A 9 1.92 -11.38 -7.61
C PHE A 9 1.05 -12.61 -7.87
N ARG A 10 1.51 -13.75 -7.38
CA ARG A 10 0.77 -15.01 -7.51
C ARG A 10 0.31 -15.47 -6.15
N VAL A 11 -0.93 -15.93 -6.08
CA VAL A 11 -1.50 -16.50 -4.84
C VAL A 11 -0.75 -17.79 -4.52
N ASN A 12 -0.17 -17.87 -3.32
CA ASN A 12 0.53 -19.04 -2.85
C ASN A 12 -0.45 -20.02 -2.17
N TYR A 13 -0.11 -21.30 -2.17
CA TYR A 13 -0.95 -22.30 -1.55
C TYR A 13 -1.21 -22.01 -0.07
N VAL A 14 -0.20 -21.54 0.63
CA VAL A 14 -0.30 -21.20 2.06
C VAL A 14 -1.29 -20.06 2.34
N ASP A 15 -1.64 -19.27 1.32
CA ASP A 15 -2.59 -18.18 1.47
C ASP A 15 -4.05 -18.65 1.51
N THR A 16 -4.29 -19.91 1.13
CA THR A 16 -5.65 -20.43 0.98
C THR A 16 -6.11 -21.20 2.22
N ASP A 17 -7.43 -21.30 2.36
CA ASP A 17 -8.08 -22.03 3.45
C ASP A 17 -8.71 -23.33 2.93
N LYS A 18 -9.49 -23.99 3.78
CA LYS A 18 -10.16 -25.25 3.43
C LYS A 18 -11.15 -25.11 2.27
N MET A 19 -11.64 -23.90 2.03
CA MET A 19 -12.57 -23.63 0.94
C MET A 19 -11.84 -23.42 -0.41
N GLY A 20 -10.52 -23.45 -0.39
CA GLY A 20 -9.71 -23.23 -1.60
C GLY A 20 -9.56 -21.78 -2.00
N VAL A 21 -9.98 -20.86 -1.16
CA VAL A 21 -9.90 -19.42 -1.43
C VAL A 21 -8.90 -18.76 -0.50
N VAL A 22 -8.41 -17.62 -0.92
CA VAL A 22 -7.49 -16.81 -0.09
C VAL A 22 -8.20 -16.44 1.21
N HIS A 23 -7.57 -16.77 2.34
CA HIS A 23 -8.11 -16.42 3.66
C HIS A 23 -8.07 -14.89 3.82
N ASN A 24 -9.14 -14.34 4.42
CA ASN A 24 -9.31 -12.90 4.54
C ASN A 24 -8.13 -12.17 5.18
N SER A 25 -7.43 -12.79 6.12
CA SER A 25 -6.27 -12.19 6.78
C SER A 25 -5.12 -11.88 5.81
N ASN A 26 -5.02 -12.61 4.71
CA ASN A 26 -3.93 -12.43 3.75
C ASN A 26 -4.07 -11.16 2.91
N TYR A 27 -5.26 -10.58 2.82
CA TYR A 27 -5.43 -9.35 2.06
C TYR A 27 -4.68 -8.18 2.67
N PHE A 28 -4.59 -8.12 4.00
CA PHE A 28 -3.76 -7.10 4.65
C PHE A 28 -2.27 -7.30 4.37
N ARG A 29 -1.83 -8.54 4.22
CA ARG A 29 -0.46 -8.85 3.79
C ARG A 29 -0.24 -8.42 2.34
N TYR A 30 -1.22 -8.61 1.47
CA TYR A 30 -1.16 -8.12 0.10
C TYR A 30 -1.09 -6.60 0.04
N PHE A 31 -1.84 -5.92 0.89
CA PHE A 31 -1.76 -4.47 1.02
C PHE A 31 -0.35 -4.02 1.41
N GLU A 32 0.25 -4.69 2.38
CA GLU A 32 1.63 -4.41 2.77
C GLU A 32 2.61 -4.59 1.62
N MET A 33 2.47 -5.67 0.86
CA MET A 33 3.28 -5.90 -0.33
C MET A 33 3.14 -4.74 -1.32
N GLY A 34 1.92 -4.33 -1.58
CA GLY A 34 1.64 -3.22 -2.49
C GLY A 34 2.26 -1.91 -2.02
N ARG A 35 2.12 -1.62 -0.74
CA ARG A 35 2.69 -0.41 -0.13
C ARG A 35 4.21 -0.39 -0.25
N VAL A 36 4.86 -1.48 0.10
CA VAL A 36 6.32 -1.59 0.02
C VAL A 36 6.80 -1.41 -1.41
N GLU A 37 6.11 -2.04 -2.36
CA GLU A 37 6.50 -1.94 -3.78
C GLU A 37 6.23 -0.55 -4.36
N LEU A 38 5.13 0.09 -3.98
CA LEU A 38 4.89 1.48 -4.39
C LEU A 38 6.01 2.39 -3.89
N MET A 39 6.34 2.30 -2.61
CA MET A 39 7.37 3.15 -2.02
C MET A 39 8.74 2.89 -2.67
N ARG A 40 9.06 1.62 -2.93
CA ARG A 40 10.29 1.26 -3.64
C ARG A 40 10.33 1.88 -5.05
N HIS A 41 9.20 1.83 -5.76
CA HIS A 41 9.06 2.44 -7.08
C HIS A 41 9.31 3.95 -7.03
N LEU A 42 8.90 4.61 -5.96
CA LEU A 42 9.11 6.03 -5.75
C LEU A 42 10.52 6.36 -5.22
N GLY A 43 11.36 5.37 -5.03
CA GLY A 43 12.70 5.56 -4.52
C GLY A 43 12.78 5.72 -3.00
N VAL A 44 11.74 5.32 -2.27
CA VAL A 44 11.71 5.38 -0.81
C VAL A 44 11.98 3.99 -0.25
N SER A 45 13.08 3.85 0.48
CA SER A 45 13.42 2.60 1.15
C SER A 45 12.95 2.64 2.61
N TYR A 46 12.19 1.64 3.03
CA TYR A 46 11.83 1.48 4.43
C TYR A 46 13.06 1.33 5.32
N LYS A 47 14.08 0.63 4.80
CA LYS A 47 15.33 0.47 5.54
C LYS A 47 16.00 1.82 5.80
N ALA A 48 16.05 2.70 4.80
CA ALA A 48 16.64 4.02 4.99
C ALA A 48 15.87 4.84 6.02
N MET A 49 14.54 4.71 6.02
CA MET A 49 13.69 5.38 7.01
C MET A 49 13.94 4.84 8.42
N GLU A 50 14.03 3.51 8.56
CA GLU A 50 14.33 2.87 9.84
C GLU A 50 15.72 3.27 10.34
N ASP A 51 16.70 3.38 9.45
CA ASP A 51 18.06 3.80 9.80
C ASP A 51 18.10 5.23 10.37
N GLU A 52 17.12 6.06 10.01
CA GLU A 52 16.96 7.40 10.57
C GLU A 52 16.17 7.41 11.88
N GLY A 53 15.70 6.25 12.34
CA GLY A 53 14.91 6.14 13.56
C GLY A 53 13.45 6.55 13.39
N ILE A 54 12.92 6.46 12.18
CA ILE A 54 11.52 6.77 11.89
C ILE A 54 10.76 5.46 11.69
N MET A 55 9.65 5.30 12.41
CA MET A 55 8.79 4.14 12.32
C MET A 55 7.42 4.55 11.77
N MET A 56 6.73 3.60 11.15
CA MET A 56 5.40 3.82 10.59
C MET A 56 4.41 2.80 11.17
N PRO A 57 3.95 2.99 12.39
CA PRO A 57 2.93 2.11 12.95
C PRO A 57 1.60 2.26 12.21
N LEU A 58 0.90 1.14 12.10
CA LEU A 58 -0.43 1.09 11.54
C LEU A 58 -1.44 1.64 12.54
N ILE A 59 -2.27 2.59 12.12
CA ILE A 59 -3.31 3.19 12.96
C ILE A 59 -4.66 2.53 12.68
N GLU A 60 -4.96 2.33 11.40
CA GLU A 60 -6.27 1.91 10.96
C GLU A 60 -6.13 1.18 9.65
N GLN A 61 -6.92 0.12 9.45
CA GLN A 61 -7.00 -0.52 8.15
C GLN A 61 -8.40 -1.09 7.93
N TYR A 62 -8.75 -1.15 6.66
CA TYR A 62 -10.06 -1.56 6.21
C TYR A 62 -9.94 -2.40 4.95
N ALA A 63 -10.75 -3.44 4.86
CA ALA A 63 -10.85 -4.25 3.65
C ALA A 63 -12.30 -4.64 3.41
N LYS A 64 -12.71 -4.54 2.15
CA LYS A 64 -14.00 -5.02 1.69
C LYS A 64 -13.75 -6.16 0.70
N TYR A 65 -14.25 -7.34 1.03
CA TYR A 65 -14.08 -8.55 0.23
C TYR A 65 -15.24 -8.65 -0.75
N ILE A 66 -14.95 -8.61 -2.04
CA ILE A 66 -15.96 -8.54 -3.09
C ILE A 66 -16.12 -9.89 -3.79
N LYS A 67 -14.99 -10.48 -4.21
CA LYS A 67 -14.96 -11.79 -4.88
C LYS A 67 -13.76 -12.59 -4.38
N PRO A 68 -13.87 -13.94 -4.36
CA PRO A 68 -12.76 -14.76 -3.88
C PRO A 68 -11.60 -14.82 -4.86
N ALA A 69 -10.40 -14.98 -4.32
CA ALA A 69 -9.20 -15.31 -5.08
C ALA A 69 -8.81 -16.76 -4.78
N PHE A 70 -8.15 -17.41 -5.73
CA PHE A 70 -7.83 -18.83 -5.67
C PHE A 70 -6.35 -19.08 -5.79
N PHE A 71 -5.91 -20.26 -5.35
CA PHE A 71 -4.53 -20.69 -5.48
C PHE A 71 -4.04 -20.56 -6.91
N ASP A 72 -2.78 -20.12 -7.03
CA ASP A 72 -2.04 -20.01 -8.29
C ASP A 72 -2.53 -18.93 -9.27
N GLU A 73 -3.54 -18.17 -8.91
CA GLU A 73 -3.94 -17.04 -9.73
C GLU A 73 -2.88 -15.94 -9.70
N GLU A 74 -2.65 -15.32 -10.85
CA GLU A 74 -1.85 -14.10 -10.94
C GLU A 74 -2.77 -12.90 -10.74
N LEU A 75 -2.49 -12.11 -9.73
CA LEU A 75 -3.28 -10.95 -9.35
C LEU A 75 -2.43 -9.69 -9.41
N ILE A 76 -3.10 -8.56 -9.36
CA ILE A 76 -2.46 -7.25 -9.26
C ILE A 76 -2.90 -6.62 -7.95
N ILE A 77 -1.94 -6.14 -7.16
CA ILE A 77 -2.25 -5.21 -6.08
C ILE A 77 -1.94 -3.80 -6.57
N ARG A 78 -2.99 -3.01 -6.72
CA ARG A 78 -2.88 -1.59 -7.10
C ARG A 78 -2.90 -0.76 -5.84
N THR A 79 -1.81 -0.05 -5.62
CA THR A 79 -1.65 0.82 -4.47
C THR A 79 -1.64 2.26 -4.93
N THR A 80 -2.43 3.10 -4.28
CA THR A 80 -2.59 4.51 -4.64
C THR A 80 -2.33 5.39 -3.44
N LEU A 81 -1.54 6.44 -3.66
CA LEU A 81 -1.28 7.48 -2.68
C LEU A 81 -1.83 8.78 -3.26
N GLU A 82 -2.88 9.31 -2.64
CA GLU A 82 -3.60 10.48 -3.15
C GLU A 82 -3.16 11.80 -2.54
N GLN A 83 -2.51 11.75 -1.38
CA GLN A 83 -2.17 12.93 -0.61
C GLN A 83 -0.71 12.86 -0.16
N ILE A 84 -0.09 14.04 -0.08
CA ILE A 84 1.27 14.14 0.44
C ILE A 84 1.21 14.12 1.96
N PRO A 85 1.90 13.17 2.62
CA PRO A 85 1.80 13.04 4.08
C PRO A 85 2.55 14.16 4.82
N ILE A 86 2.04 14.51 5.98
CA ILE A 86 2.76 15.34 6.96
C ILE A 86 3.06 14.49 8.19
N VAL A 87 2.04 14.05 8.91
CA VAL A 87 2.21 13.20 10.09
C VAL A 87 1.68 11.79 9.85
N LYS A 88 0.67 11.68 9.00
CA LYS A 88 0.04 10.41 8.64
C LYS A 88 0.14 10.18 7.14
N ILE A 89 0.15 8.90 6.76
CA ILE A 89 0.14 8.51 5.35
C ILE A 89 -0.95 7.50 5.13
N LYS A 90 -1.75 7.71 4.08
CA LYS A 90 -2.86 6.80 3.74
C LYS A 90 -2.61 6.18 2.37
N PHE A 91 -2.67 4.85 2.33
CA PHE A 91 -2.59 4.08 1.09
C PHE A 91 -3.94 3.45 0.81
N CYS A 92 -4.38 3.56 -0.43
CA CYS A 92 -5.60 2.89 -0.90
C CYS A 92 -5.21 1.71 -1.81
N TYR A 93 -5.96 0.63 -1.75
CA TYR A 93 -5.61 -0.62 -2.41
C TYR A 93 -6.77 -1.22 -3.16
N LYS A 94 -6.45 -1.87 -4.28
CA LYS A 94 -7.37 -2.76 -4.99
C LYS A 94 -6.63 -4.02 -5.37
N VAL A 95 -7.19 -5.18 -5.04
CA VAL A 95 -6.71 -6.47 -5.52
C VAL A 95 -7.53 -6.82 -6.76
N ILE A 96 -6.86 -7.03 -7.87
CA ILE A 96 -7.46 -7.08 -9.20
C ILE A 96 -7.10 -8.37 -9.91
N ARG A 97 -8.09 -8.98 -10.55
CA ARG A 97 -7.93 -10.07 -11.50
C ARG A 97 -8.21 -9.53 -12.90
N ILE A 98 -7.41 -9.91 -13.87
CA ILE A 98 -7.68 -9.56 -15.27
C ILE A 98 -8.43 -10.72 -15.93
N VAL A 99 -9.62 -10.47 -16.44
CA VAL A 99 -10.45 -11.44 -17.15
C VAL A 99 -10.83 -10.85 -18.49
N GLU A 100 -10.39 -11.47 -19.57
CA GLU A 100 -10.70 -11.01 -20.94
C GLU A 100 -10.38 -9.51 -21.14
N GLU A 101 -9.16 -9.12 -20.71
CA GLU A 101 -8.65 -7.75 -20.80
C GLU A 101 -9.40 -6.73 -19.93
N LYS A 102 -10.30 -7.20 -19.05
CA LYS A 102 -11.05 -6.35 -18.13
C LYS A 102 -10.61 -6.57 -16.70
N GLU A 103 -10.62 -5.50 -15.92
CA GLU A 103 -10.31 -5.56 -14.50
C GLU A 103 -11.52 -6.02 -13.70
N GLU A 104 -11.29 -7.00 -12.86
CA GLU A 104 -12.27 -7.46 -11.87
C GLU A 104 -11.71 -7.21 -10.50
N ILE A 105 -12.39 -6.40 -9.70
CA ILE A 105 -11.95 -6.06 -8.34
C ILE A 105 -12.39 -7.16 -7.38
N LEU A 106 -11.42 -7.78 -6.71
CA LEU A 106 -11.68 -8.85 -5.74
C LEU A 106 -11.78 -8.33 -4.32
N CYS A 107 -11.00 -7.31 -4.01
CA CYS A 107 -10.94 -6.70 -2.68
C CYS A 107 -10.49 -5.25 -2.84
N GLU A 108 -11.02 -4.39 -2.00
CA GLU A 108 -10.55 -3.01 -1.94
C GLU A 108 -10.47 -2.57 -0.48
N GLY A 109 -9.60 -1.61 -0.21
CA GLY A 109 -9.43 -1.14 1.14
C GLY A 109 -8.40 -0.04 1.24
N TYR A 110 -7.99 0.23 2.48
CA TYR A 110 -6.97 1.23 2.76
C TYR A 110 -6.26 0.90 4.06
N ASN A 111 -5.11 1.50 4.24
CA ASN A 111 -4.55 1.60 5.58
C ASN A 111 -4.02 3.02 5.82
N LEU A 112 -3.99 3.38 7.09
CA LEU A 112 -3.51 4.65 7.59
C LEU A 112 -2.39 4.36 8.57
N LEU A 113 -1.23 4.97 8.33
CA LEU A 113 -0.06 4.83 9.19
C LEU A 113 0.36 6.21 9.68
N ALA A 114 1.06 6.24 10.79
CA ALA A 114 1.64 7.48 11.31
C ALA A 114 3.16 7.38 11.23
N PHE A 115 3.81 8.54 11.24
CA PHE A 115 5.25 8.60 11.44
C PHE A 115 5.51 8.87 12.91
N ILE A 116 6.38 8.08 13.53
CA ILE A 116 6.80 8.30 14.91
C ILE A 116 8.32 8.20 15.02
N ASP A 117 8.86 8.87 16.03
CA ASP A 117 10.26 8.71 16.40
C ASP A 117 10.43 7.40 17.16
N GLU A 118 11.40 6.60 16.75
CA GLU A 118 11.67 5.28 17.35
C GLU A 118 12.00 5.36 18.84
N LYS A 119 12.76 6.36 19.24
CA LYS A 119 13.24 6.48 20.63
C LYS A 119 12.20 7.07 21.56
N THR A 120 11.60 8.18 21.15
CA THR A 120 10.64 8.89 22.00
C THR A 120 9.23 8.35 21.89
N ARG A 121 8.94 7.61 20.82
CA ARG A 121 7.58 7.09 20.48
C ARG A 121 6.55 8.19 20.25
N LYS A 122 7.02 9.41 19.99
CA LYS A 122 6.15 10.56 19.72
C LYS A 122 5.95 10.76 18.23
N PRO A 123 4.83 11.40 17.85
CA PRO A 123 4.60 11.74 16.46
C PRO A 123 5.77 12.50 15.85
N HIS A 124 6.06 12.16 14.60
CA HIS A 124 7.13 12.78 13.82
C HIS A 124 6.55 13.18 12.47
N GLN A 125 7.04 14.25 11.88
CA GLN A 125 6.63 14.59 10.52
C GLN A 125 7.29 13.62 9.54
N CYS A 126 6.62 13.39 8.41
CA CYS A 126 7.21 12.67 7.30
C CYS A 126 8.54 13.32 6.95
N PRO A 127 9.64 12.57 6.88
CA PRO A 127 10.94 13.14 6.53
C PRO A 127 10.90 13.93 5.23
N LEU A 128 11.61 15.05 5.19
CA LEU A 128 11.58 15.96 4.04
C LEU A 128 11.99 15.26 2.74
N TRP A 129 13.01 14.39 2.79
CA TRP A 129 13.47 13.68 1.60
C TRP A 129 12.41 12.75 1.02
N ILE A 130 11.55 12.17 1.87
CA ILE A 130 10.42 11.34 1.42
C ILE A 130 9.37 12.24 0.76
N ARG A 131 9.03 13.35 1.41
CA ARG A 131 8.03 14.30 0.87
C ARG A 131 8.49 14.87 -0.47
N GLU A 132 9.77 15.15 -0.63
CA GLU A 132 10.33 15.62 -1.89
C GLU A 132 10.18 14.59 -3.01
N LYS A 133 10.43 13.32 -2.72
CA LYS A 133 10.25 12.24 -3.69
C LYS A 133 8.78 12.06 -4.07
N LEU A 134 7.88 12.14 -3.09
CA LEU A 134 6.44 12.06 -3.34
C LEU A 134 5.95 13.27 -4.13
N ASN A 135 6.40 14.46 -3.78
CA ASN A 135 6.10 15.69 -4.51
C ASN A 135 6.49 15.59 -5.98
N LYS A 136 7.69 15.12 -6.25
CA LYS A 136 8.18 14.97 -7.61
C LYS A 136 7.30 14.00 -8.42
N SER A 137 6.87 12.92 -7.82
CA SER A 137 6.03 11.92 -8.49
C SER A 137 4.60 12.40 -8.70
N ILE A 138 4.03 13.11 -7.72
CA ILE A 138 2.65 13.60 -7.77
C ILE A 138 2.54 14.89 -8.59
N ALA A 139 3.59 15.71 -8.60
CA ALA A 139 3.61 16.98 -9.35
C ALA A 139 3.47 16.78 -10.85
N ASP A 140 3.81 15.61 -11.37
CA ASP A 140 3.59 15.27 -12.77
C ASP A 140 2.10 15.10 -13.08
N ASP A 141 1.26 15.01 -12.04
CA ASP A 141 -0.19 14.85 -12.09
C ASP A 141 -0.90 16.10 -11.57
N GLU A 142 -0.81 17.19 -12.08
CA GLU A 142 -1.47 18.49 -11.88
C GLU A 142 -2.10 18.83 -10.51
N LYS A 143 -2.57 17.89 -9.70
CA LYS A 143 -3.26 18.18 -8.43
C LYS A 143 -2.96 17.17 -7.34
N TYR A 144 -2.72 17.66 -6.12
CA TYR A 144 -2.56 16.84 -4.94
C TYR A 144 -3.04 17.62 -3.70
N GLU A 145 -3.34 16.88 -2.63
CA GLU A 145 -3.71 17.43 -1.34
C GLU A 145 -2.65 17.05 -0.29
N ILE A 146 -2.51 17.87 0.74
CA ILE A 146 -1.59 17.63 1.86
C ILE A 146 -2.38 17.17 3.08
N ILE A 147 -1.96 16.09 3.70
CA ILE A 147 -2.57 15.58 4.94
C ILE A 147 -1.61 15.61 6.12
#